data_4fee1f8b7ab2c5ad42b53c7d3a38dcf5
#
_entry.id   4fee1f8b7ab2c5ad42b53c7d3a38dcf5
#
_cell.length_a   1.000
_cell.length_b   1.000
_cell.length_c   1.000
_cell.angle_alpha   90.00
_cell.angle_beta   90.00
_cell.angle_gamma   90.00
#
_symmetry.space_group_name_H-M   'P 1'
#
loop_
_entity.id
_entity.type
_entity.pdbx_description
1 polymer ?
#
loop_
_entity_poly.entity_id
_entity_poly.type
_entity_poly.pdbx_seq_one_letter_code
_entity_poly.pdbx_strand_id
1 'polypeptide(L)'
;MLVATDADWIRDEVEAALAGPDRSVRWVRHGMDVLPAVAEATPELVVLDLQIGNMGGMATCMGLHLEAGAGRLPRVPVLMLLDRAADVFLARRSDADGWMIKPIDAFRLRKAATALLAGGEYHEGIPDDAAEPLLT
;
A
#
# COMPACT_ATOMS: atom_id res chain seq x y z
N MET A 1 10.96 -2.22 -4.61
CA MET A 1 9.72 -2.01 -3.86
C MET A 1 9.99 -1.50 -2.47
N LEU A 2 9.02 -0.86 -1.85
CA LEU A 2 9.16 -0.33 -0.50
C LEU A 2 8.02 -0.87 0.35
N VAL A 3 8.32 -1.50 1.50
CA VAL A 3 7.30 -1.90 2.45
C VAL A 3 7.40 -0.98 3.65
N ALA A 4 6.28 -0.43 4.07
CA ALA A 4 6.20 0.48 5.21
C ALA A 4 5.31 -0.16 6.27
N THR A 5 5.90 -0.63 7.35
CA THR A 5 5.20 -1.27 8.45
C THR A 5 6.11 -1.30 9.67
N ASP A 6 5.54 -1.28 10.87
CA ASP A 6 6.34 -1.46 12.07
C ASP A 6 6.24 -2.92 12.57
N ALA A 7 5.56 -3.78 11.84
CA ALA A 7 5.41 -5.19 12.20
C ALA A 7 6.40 -6.06 11.43
N ASP A 8 7.29 -6.75 12.16
CA ASP A 8 8.30 -7.59 11.54
C ASP A 8 7.67 -8.68 10.67
N TRP A 9 6.56 -9.28 11.12
CA TRP A 9 5.96 -10.39 10.37
C TRP A 9 5.40 -9.92 9.01
N ILE A 10 4.93 -8.68 8.92
CA ILE A 10 4.46 -8.13 7.66
C ILE A 10 5.65 -7.89 6.73
N ARG A 11 6.74 -7.32 7.26
CA ARG A 11 7.94 -7.11 6.49
C ARG A 11 8.44 -8.42 5.92
N ASP A 12 8.48 -9.47 6.76
CA ASP A 12 8.99 -10.75 6.34
C ASP A 12 8.11 -11.39 5.25
N GLU A 13 6.80 -11.30 5.39
CA GLU A 13 5.89 -11.83 4.40
C GLU A 13 6.02 -11.10 3.06
N VAL A 14 6.12 -9.79 3.09
CA VAL A 14 6.23 -9.00 1.88
C VAL A 14 7.56 -9.31 1.19
N GLU A 15 8.64 -9.37 1.95
CA GLU A 15 9.93 -9.64 1.38
C GLU A 15 9.98 -11.04 0.77
N ALA A 16 9.44 -12.03 1.47
CA ALA A 16 9.41 -13.40 0.97
C ALA A 16 8.58 -13.52 -0.31
N ALA A 17 7.51 -12.75 -0.42
CA ALA A 17 6.63 -12.83 -1.58
C ALA A 17 7.16 -12.06 -2.78
N LEU A 18 7.77 -10.91 -2.57
CA LEU A 18 8.05 -9.95 -3.64
C LEU A 18 9.52 -9.77 -3.99
N ALA A 19 10.45 -10.10 -3.11
CA ALA A 19 11.86 -9.97 -3.41
C ALA A 19 12.29 -11.08 -4.38
N GLY A 20 13.24 -10.81 -5.21
CA GLY A 20 13.75 -11.82 -6.17
C GLY A 20 15.05 -11.34 -6.79
N PRO A 21 15.57 -12.09 -7.77
CA PRO A 21 16.85 -11.76 -8.39
C PRO A 21 16.93 -10.35 -8.98
N ASP A 22 15.84 -9.89 -9.56
CA ASP A 22 15.77 -8.59 -10.16
C ASP A 22 14.97 -7.57 -9.37
N ARG A 23 14.61 -7.89 -8.14
CA ARG A 23 13.74 -7.01 -7.36
C ARG A 23 14.09 -7.06 -5.88
N SER A 24 14.37 -5.90 -5.31
CA SER A 24 14.66 -5.81 -3.89
C SER A 24 13.50 -5.14 -3.18
N VAL A 25 13.37 -5.39 -1.89
CA VAL A 25 12.34 -4.78 -1.06
C VAL A 25 13.05 -4.01 0.05
N ARG A 26 12.84 -2.68 0.08
CA ARG A 26 13.36 -1.84 1.16
C ARG A 26 12.29 -1.75 2.23
N TRP A 27 12.66 -1.45 3.43
CA TRP A 27 11.75 -1.40 4.56
C TRP A 27 11.91 -0.12 5.36
N VAL A 28 10.79 0.53 5.69
CA VAL A 28 10.77 1.63 6.65
C VAL A 28 9.76 1.30 7.74
N ARG A 29 10.04 1.72 8.96
CA ARG A 29 9.21 1.37 10.11
C ARG A 29 8.23 2.44 10.50
N HIS A 30 8.36 3.65 9.99
CA HIS A 30 7.51 4.76 10.37
C HIS A 30 6.90 5.42 9.13
N GLY A 31 5.65 5.80 9.22
CA GLY A 31 4.97 6.45 8.09
C GLY A 31 5.69 7.70 7.63
N MET A 32 6.26 8.46 8.56
CA MET A 32 6.95 9.69 8.22
C MET A 32 8.23 9.45 7.40
N ASP A 33 8.71 8.22 7.33
CA ASP A 33 9.91 7.92 6.57
C ASP A 33 9.60 7.53 5.13
N VAL A 34 8.34 7.36 4.77
CA VAL A 34 7.94 6.87 3.44
C VAL A 34 8.26 7.90 2.36
N LEU A 35 7.83 9.14 2.54
CA LEU A 35 8.06 10.16 1.52
C LEU A 35 9.55 10.38 1.28
N PRO A 36 10.39 10.51 2.31
CA PRO A 36 11.83 10.63 2.09
C PRO A 36 12.42 9.42 1.39
N ALA A 37 11.94 8.21 1.70
CA ALA A 37 12.44 6.99 1.06
C ALA A 37 12.08 6.96 -0.42
N VAL A 38 10.87 7.41 -0.78
CA VAL A 38 10.44 7.48 -2.19
C VAL A 38 11.28 8.54 -2.91
N ALA A 39 11.56 9.65 -2.27
CA ALA A 39 12.36 10.71 -2.87
C ALA A 39 13.80 10.25 -3.12
N GLU A 40 14.35 9.45 -2.23
CA GLU A 40 15.71 8.97 -2.34
C GLU A 40 15.86 8.00 -3.50
N ALA A 41 14.96 7.04 -3.62
CA ALA A 41 14.96 6.08 -4.72
C ALA A 41 13.52 5.63 -4.96
N THR A 42 12.96 6.00 -6.10
CA THR A 42 11.56 5.74 -6.41
C THR A 42 11.28 4.25 -6.54
N PRO A 43 10.43 3.68 -5.68
CA PRO A 43 10.09 2.27 -5.80
C PRO A 43 9.02 2.06 -6.87
N GLU A 44 8.89 0.82 -7.35
CA GLU A 44 7.86 0.49 -8.32
C GLU A 44 6.52 0.37 -7.63
N LEU A 45 6.51 0.04 -6.35
CA LEU A 45 5.31 -0.19 -5.56
C LEU A 45 5.59 0.11 -4.10
N VAL A 46 4.66 0.74 -3.42
CA VAL A 46 4.70 0.92 -1.97
C VAL A 46 3.65 0.01 -1.36
N VAL A 47 4.07 -0.89 -0.46
CA VAL A 47 3.15 -1.72 0.32
C VAL A 47 3.06 -1.06 1.69
N LEU A 48 1.91 -0.52 2.03
CA LEU A 48 1.75 0.39 3.15
C LEU A 48 0.78 -0.16 4.18
N ASP A 49 1.27 -0.41 5.39
CA ASP A 49 0.43 -0.88 6.48
C ASP A 49 -0.41 0.29 7.00
N LEU A 50 -1.73 0.13 7.01
CA LEU A 50 -2.62 1.20 7.48
C LEU A 50 -2.30 1.55 8.94
N GLN A 51 -1.87 0.58 9.73
CA GLN A 51 -1.62 0.79 11.16
C GLN A 51 -0.20 1.25 11.49
N ILE A 52 0.58 1.64 10.48
CA ILE A 52 1.94 2.07 10.76
C ILE A 52 1.95 3.30 11.65
N GLY A 53 2.85 3.34 12.60
CA GLY A 53 2.97 4.47 13.51
C GLY A 53 3.68 5.66 12.89
N ASN A 54 3.70 6.76 13.62
CA ASN A 54 4.38 7.98 13.20
C ASN A 54 3.95 8.42 11.79
N MET A 55 2.77 8.96 11.69
CA MET A 55 2.10 9.31 10.47
C MET A 55 1.47 8.07 9.90
N GLY A 56 0.25 7.80 10.22
CA GLY A 56 -0.46 6.58 9.83
C GLY A 56 -0.57 6.36 8.34
N GLY A 57 -0.98 5.16 7.96
CA GLY A 57 -1.03 4.76 6.55
C GLY A 57 -1.91 5.66 5.70
N MET A 58 -3.04 6.10 6.22
CA MET A 58 -3.94 6.96 5.46
C MET A 58 -3.26 8.29 5.13
N ALA A 59 -2.67 8.94 6.14
CA ALA A 59 -2.01 10.23 5.93
C ALA A 59 -0.79 10.06 5.01
N THR A 60 -0.07 8.96 5.14
CA THR A 60 1.09 8.70 4.30
C THR A 60 0.68 8.51 2.84
N CYS A 61 -0.38 7.76 2.58
CA CYS A 61 -0.87 7.54 1.23
C CYS A 61 -1.35 8.84 0.61
N MET A 62 -2.09 9.64 1.37
CA MET A 62 -2.56 10.93 0.90
C MET A 62 -1.38 11.86 0.61
N GLY A 63 -0.35 11.81 1.45
CA GLY A 63 0.85 12.60 1.23
C GLY A 63 1.58 12.23 -0.05
N LEU A 64 1.68 10.94 -0.34
CA LEU A 64 2.32 10.49 -1.58
C LEU A 64 1.56 11.01 -2.79
N HIS A 65 0.24 10.93 -2.78
CA HIS A 65 -0.57 11.39 -3.90
C HIS A 65 -0.50 12.92 -4.04
N LEU A 66 -0.47 13.62 -2.92
CA LEU A 66 -0.39 15.08 -2.95
C LEU A 66 0.95 15.52 -3.56
N GLU A 67 2.04 14.90 -3.16
CA GLU A 67 3.35 15.23 -3.70
C GLU A 67 3.45 14.88 -5.18
N ALA A 68 2.86 13.78 -5.60
CA ALA A 68 2.85 13.40 -7.01
C ALA A 68 2.02 14.40 -7.82
N GLY A 69 0.87 14.81 -7.29
CA GLY A 69 0.01 15.78 -7.98
C GLY A 69 0.68 17.15 -8.11
N ALA A 70 1.56 17.49 -7.18
CA ALA A 70 2.27 18.75 -7.22
C ALA A 70 3.56 18.67 -8.05
N GLY A 71 3.86 17.49 -8.59
CA GLY A 71 5.07 17.30 -9.40
C GLY A 71 6.35 17.19 -8.60
N ARG A 72 6.26 16.99 -7.28
CA ARG A 72 7.44 16.88 -6.43
C ARG A 72 7.93 15.45 -6.26
N LEU A 73 7.07 14.46 -6.47
CA LEU A 73 7.48 13.06 -6.49
C LEU A 73 6.80 12.37 -7.68
N PRO A 74 7.36 11.27 -8.18
CA PRO A 74 6.70 10.49 -9.21
C PRO A 74 5.47 9.82 -8.65
N ARG A 75 4.51 9.48 -9.49
CA ARG A 75 3.31 8.74 -9.08
C ARG A 75 3.69 7.29 -8.87
N VAL A 76 3.50 6.78 -7.68
CA VAL A 76 3.84 5.40 -7.35
C VAL A 76 2.58 4.68 -6.88
N PRO A 77 2.30 3.46 -7.35
CA PRO A 77 1.12 2.74 -6.87
C PRO A 77 1.30 2.34 -5.41
N VAL A 78 0.19 2.37 -4.67
CA VAL A 78 0.18 2.05 -3.24
C VAL A 78 -0.78 0.90 -2.99
N LEU A 79 -0.28 -0.19 -2.39
CA LEU A 79 -1.10 -1.28 -1.91
C LEU A 79 -1.21 -1.11 -0.40
N MET A 80 -2.41 -0.86 0.10
CA MET A 80 -2.62 -0.65 1.53
C MET A 80 -3.02 -1.95 2.20
N LEU A 81 -2.42 -2.27 3.35
CA LEU A 81 -2.75 -3.46 4.11
C LEU A 81 -3.68 -3.07 5.24
N LEU A 82 -4.86 -3.67 5.27
CA LEU A 82 -5.92 -3.30 6.21
C LEU A 82 -6.07 -4.37 7.28
N ASP A 83 -6.48 -4.00 8.49
CA ASP A 83 -6.68 -4.97 9.53
C ASP A 83 -8.01 -5.70 9.36
N ARG A 84 -8.99 -5.04 8.79
CA ARG A 84 -10.33 -5.63 8.66
C ARG A 84 -11.08 -5.00 7.50
N ALA A 85 -12.16 -5.66 7.09
CA ALA A 85 -12.96 -5.19 5.96
C ALA A 85 -13.55 -3.79 6.21
N ALA A 86 -13.84 -3.45 7.45
CA ALA A 86 -14.38 -2.13 7.77
C ALA A 86 -13.41 -1.00 7.43
N ASP A 87 -12.12 -1.29 7.32
CA ASP A 87 -11.12 -0.27 7.01
C ASP A 87 -11.04 0.07 5.52
N VAL A 88 -11.78 -0.65 4.67
CA VAL A 88 -11.76 -0.41 3.24
C VAL A 88 -12.11 1.03 2.91
N PHE A 89 -13.04 1.61 3.68
CA PHE A 89 -13.44 2.98 3.44
C PHE A 89 -12.27 3.96 3.68
N LEU A 90 -11.33 3.62 4.56
CA LEU A 90 -10.17 4.47 4.77
C LEU A 90 -9.20 4.37 3.58
N ALA A 91 -9.05 3.18 3.01
CA ALA A 91 -8.23 2.98 1.84
C ALA A 91 -8.79 3.75 0.65
N ARG A 92 -10.10 3.72 0.49
CA ARG A 92 -10.75 4.46 -0.59
C ARG A 92 -10.60 5.95 -0.41
N ARG A 93 -10.75 6.44 0.81
CA ARG A 93 -10.58 7.86 1.07
C ARG A 93 -9.17 8.31 0.85
N SER A 94 -8.19 7.45 1.03
CA SER A 94 -6.78 7.76 0.82
C SER A 94 -6.42 7.69 -0.65
N ASP A 95 -7.33 7.19 -1.50
CA ASP A 95 -7.11 6.99 -2.92
C ASP A 95 -5.98 5.98 -3.16
N ALA A 96 -5.91 4.95 -2.31
CA ALA A 96 -4.95 3.86 -2.51
C ALA A 96 -5.27 3.13 -3.82
N ASP A 97 -4.24 2.68 -4.51
CA ASP A 97 -4.44 1.99 -5.78
C ASP A 97 -4.95 0.57 -5.59
N GLY A 98 -4.64 -0.03 -4.46
CA GLY A 98 -5.15 -1.33 -4.10
C GLY A 98 -5.18 -1.51 -2.60
N TRP A 99 -5.89 -2.54 -2.13
CA TRP A 99 -5.89 -2.87 -0.71
C TRP A 99 -6.14 -4.34 -0.49
N MET A 100 -5.58 -4.86 0.60
CA MET A 100 -5.65 -6.25 0.98
C MET A 100 -5.91 -6.32 2.46
N ILE A 101 -6.74 -7.27 2.89
CA ILE A 101 -7.07 -7.41 4.30
C ILE A 101 -6.17 -8.47 4.93
N LYS A 102 -5.60 -8.16 6.07
CA LYS A 102 -4.76 -9.12 6.81
C LYS A 102 -5.61 -10.29 7.31
N PRO A 103 -5.06 -11.48 7.43
CA PRO A 103 -3.63 -11.78 7.25
C PRO A 103 -3.25 -11.84 5.78
N ILE A 104 -2.03 -11.46 5.50
CA ILE A 104 -1.54 -11.44 4.13
C ILE A 104 -0.85 -12.77 3.82
N ASP A 105 -0.73 -13.10 2.54
CA ASP A 105 -0.03 -14.30 2.10
C ASP A 105 0.68 -14.05 0.76
N ALA A 106 1.63 -14.90 0.43
CA ALA A 106 2.47 -14.70 -0.74
C ALA A 106 1.69 -14.70 -2.04
N PHE A 107 0.69 -15.58 -2.16
CA PHE A 107 -0.06 -15.70 -3.41
C PHE A 107 -0.83 -14.41 -3.69
N ARG A 108 -1.56 -13.92 -2.71
CA ARG A 108 -2.34 -12.69 -2.89
C ARG A 108 -1.44 -11.47 -3.05
N LEU A 109 -0.30 -11.43 -2.33
CA LEU A 109 0.64 -10.33 -2.47
C LEU A 109 1.19 -10.26 -3.89
N ARG A 110 1.57 -11.40 -4.47
CA ARG A 110 2.07 -11.42 -5.84
C ARG A 110 0.98 -11.02 -6.82
N LYS A 111 -0.25 -11.48 -6.60
CA LYS A 111 -1.36 -11.17 -7.50
C LYS A 111 -1.63 -9.66 -7.45
N ALA A 112 -1.66 -9.07 -6.27
CA ALA A 112 -1.91 -7.65 -6.11
C ALA A 112 -0.76 -6.83 -6.73
N ALA A 113 0.48 -7.24 -6.49
CA ALA A 113 1.63 -6.53 -7.03
C ALA A 113 1.61 -6.56 -8.55
N THR A 114 1.32 -7.71 -9.15
CA THR A 114 1.25 -7.85 -10.60
C THR A 114 0.19 -6.91 -11.16
N ALA A 115 -0.98 -6.85 -10.56
CA ALA A 115 -2.05 -5.98 -11.03
C ALA A 115 -1.65 -4.52 -10.94
N LEU A 116 -1.08 -4.10 -9.82
CA LEU A 116 -0.73 -2.70 -9.62
C LEU A 116 0.45 -2.26 -10.49
N LEU A 117 1.41 -3.15 -10.69
CA LEU A 117 2.55 -2.82 -11.54
C LEU A 117 2.14 -2.71 -13.01
N ALA A 118 1.04 -3.34 -13.39
CA ALA A 118 0.51 -3.24 -14.73
C ALA A 118 -0.42 -2.02 -14.89
N GLY A 119 -0.56 -1.21 -13.87
CA GLY A 119 -1.42 -0.04 -13.93
C GLY A 119 -2.88 -0.31 -13.57
N GLY A 120 -3.18 -1.52 -13.08
CA GLY A 120 -4.54 -1.88 -12.69
C GLY A 120 -4.82 -1.65 -11.23
N GLU A 121 -5.79 -2.37 -10.69
CA GLU A 121 -6.23 -2.25 -9.32
C GLU A 121 -6.35 -3.61 -8.66
N TYR A 122 -6.35 -3.65 -7.34
CA TYR A 122 -6.57 -4.88 -6.59
C TYR A 122 -7.32 -4.53 -5.32
N HIS A 123 -8.55 -5.03 -5.17
CA HIS A 123 -9.38 -4.65 -4.03
C HIS A 123 -9.96 -5.88 -3.36
N GLU A 124 -9.93 -5.91 -2.04
CA GLU A 124 -10.52 -6.99 -1.25
C GLU A 124 -11.56 -6.44 -0.30
N GLY A 125 -12.47 -7.29 0.09
CA GLY A 125 -13.37 -6.97 1.20
C GLY A 125 -14.56 -6.10 0.89
N ILE A 126 -14.81 -5.79 -0.39
CA ILE A 126 -15.95 -5.01 -0.74
C ILE A 126 -16.82 -5.71 -1.68
N PRO A 127 -18.01 -6.04 -1.26
CA PRO A 127 -19.02 -6.50 -2.21
C PRO A 127 -19.44 -5.27 -2.97
N ASP A 128 -19.55 -5.35 -4.23
CA ASP A 128 -19.92 -4.27 -5.04
C ASP A 128 -21.08 -3.51 -4.60
N ASP A 129 -22.14 -4.16 -4.28
CA ASP A 129 -23.30 -3.47 -3.93
C ASP A 129 -23.19 -2.82 -2.60
N ALA A 130 -22.34 -3.24 -1.73
CA ALA A 130 -22.24 -2.63 -0.44
C ALA A 130 -21.63 -1.28 -0.60
N ALA A 131 -20.88 -1.10 -1.63
CA ALA A 131 -20.19 0.13 -1.82
C ALA A 131 -21.11 1.21 -2.21
N GLU A 132 -22.10 0.95 -2.89
CA GLU A 132 -22.93 1.88 -3.37
C GLU A 132 -24.05 2.17 -2.57
N PRO A 133 -24.84 1.34 -2.35
CA PRO A 133 -26.08 1.64 -1.82
C PRO A 133 -26.02 2.36 -0.55
N LEU A 134 -25.01 2.16 0.08
CA LEU A 134 -24.90 2.67 1.31
C LEU A 134 -24.94 4.06 1.34
N LEU A 135 -24.71 4.61 0.40
CA LEU A 135 -24.62 5.84 0.28
C LEU A 135 -25.86 6.41 0.37
N THR A 136 -26.74 5.69 0.23
CA THR A 136 -28.00 6.23 0.20
C THR A 136 -28.46 6.59 1.54
#